data_5050d9b6109b87a5bbe473b1173cf278
#
_entry.id   5050d9b6109b87a5bbe473b1173cf278
#
_cell.length_a   1.000
_cell.length_b   1.000
_cell.length_c   1.000
_cell.angle_alpha   90.00
_cell.angle_beta   90.00
_cell.angle_gamma   90.00
#
_symmetry.space_group_name_H-M   'P 1'
#
loop_
_entity.id
_entity.type
_entity.pdbx_description
1 polymer ?
#
loop_
_entity_poly.entity_id
_entity_poly.type
_entity_poly.pdbx_seq_one_letter_code
_entity_poly.pdbx_strand_id
1 'polypeptide(L)'
;MYCTGGIRCEKAASYLIKKGYKNVYQLEGGIINYFEYNKNNKKKENIFIGECFVFDDRVSLNKSLLKGKYDQCHGCRMPLTQNEKNSTLYVKGVQCPKCFNTRTINQKARSATRQKQIDLAEKNKISHPFQKITVFNSQ
;
A
#
# COMPACT_ATOMS: atom_id res chain seq x y z
N MET A 1 -16.92 3.06 7.62
CA MET A 1 -15.71 2.41 7.04
C MET A 1 -15.31 3.07 5.75
N TYR A 2 -14.05 2.88 5.32
CA TYR A 2 -13.57 3.33 4.02
C TYR A 2 -12.50 2.38 3.47
N CYS A 3 -12.25 2.44 2.18
CA CYS A 3 -11.08 1.87 1.52
C CYS A 3 -10.55 2.87 0.50
N THR A 4 -9.60 2.50 -0.35
CA THR A 4 -9.00 3.43 -1.32
C THR A 4 -10.02 4.07 -2.25
N GLY A 5 -10.83 3.24 -2.96
CA GLY A 5 -11.83 3.71 -3.93
C GLY A 5 -13.28 3.30 -3.64
N GLY A 6 -13.60 2.83 -2.43
CA GLY A 6 -14.98 2.47 -2.02
C GLY A 6 -15.42 1.03 -2.32
N ILE A 7 -14.96 0.39 -3.38
CA ILE A 7 -15.45 -0.89 -3.91
C ILE A 7 -15.45 -2.03 -2.87
N ARG A 8 -14.40 -2.14 -2.05
CA ARG A 8 -14.33 -3.18 -1.00
C ARG A 8 -15.32 -2.94 0.13
N CYS A 9 -15.69 -1.67 0.37
CA CYS A 9 -16.61 -1.28 1.42
C CYS A 9 -18.04 -1.76 1.13
N GLU A 10 -18.46 -1.83 -0.12
CA GLU A 10 -19.80 -2.34 -0.51
C GLU A 10 -20.00 -3.79 -0.04
N LYS A 11 -19.00 -4.66 -0.29
CA LYS A 11 -19.05 -6.05 0.18
C LYS A 11 -19.01 -6.15 1.70
N ALA A 12 -18.12 -5.36 2.33
CA ALA A 12 -17.97 -5.34 3.79
C ALA A 12 -19.22 -4.80 4.48
N ALA A 13 -19.84 -3.74 3.97
CA ALA A 13 -21.07 -3.16 4.49
C ALA A 13 -22.23 -4.17 4.40
N SER A 14 -22.41 -4.80 3.23
CA SER A 14 -23.42 -5.84 3.03
C SER A 14 -23.25 -7.01 4.01
N TYR A 15 -22.01 -7.45 4.24
CA TYR A 15 -21.73 -8.50 5.21
C TYR A 15 -22.08 -8.08 6.64
N LEU A 16 -21.71 -6.87 7.06
CA LEU A 16 -22.01 -6.37 8.40
C LEU A 16 -23.52 -6.21 8.63
N ILE A 17 -24.26 -5.70 7.65
CA ILE A 17 -25.73 -5.60 7.73
C ILE A 17 -26.35 -7.00 7.91
N LYS A 18 -25.90 -7.99 7.14
CA LYS A 18 -26.33 -9.39 7.31
C LYS A 18 -25.99 -9.97 8.69
N LYS A 19 -24.97 -9.46 9.36
CA LYS A 19 -24.59 -9.83 10.74
C LYS A 19 -25.38 -9.06 11.80
N GLY A 20 -26.33 -8.23 11.43
CA GLY A 20 -27.21 -7.51 12.34
C GLY A 20 -26.72 -6.14 12.80
N TYR A 21 -25.64 -5.62 12.23
CA TYR A 21 -25.19 -4.24 12.51
C TYR A 21 -26.15 -3.25 11.85
N LYS A 22 -26.79 -2.39 12.63
CA LYS A 22 -27.83 -1.46 12.15
C LYS A 22 -27.25 -0.20 11.51
N ASN A 23 -26.12 0.31 12.03
CA ASN A 23 -25.51 1.59 11.62
C ASN A 23 -24.21 1.32 10.89
N VAL A 24 -24.28 0.97 9.62
CA VAL A 24 -23.13 0.72 8.77
C VAL A 24 -23.03 1.80 7.71
N TYR A 25 -21.99 2.63 7.81
CA TYR A 25 -21.73 3.73 6.88
C TYR A 25 -20.43 3.47 6.11
N GLN A 26 -20.41 3.85 4.86
CA GLN A 26 -19.23 3.84 4.02
C GLN A 26 -18.96 5.21 3.41
N LEU A 27 -17.70 5.53 3.23
CA LEU A 27 -17.28 6.77 2.59
C LEU A 27 -17.43 6.62 1.07
N GLU A 28 -18.27 7.44 0.48
CA GLU A 28 -18.54 7.44 -0.97
C GLU A 28 -17.27 7.74 -1.77
N GLY A 29 -16.97 6.91 -2.77
CA GLY A 29 -15.74 7.00 -3.56
C GLY A 29 -14.45 6.72 -2.77
N GLY A 30 -14.56 6.28 -1.50
CA GLY A 30 -13.44 5.97 -0.62
C GLY A 30 -12.62 7.17 -0.18
N ILE A 31 -11.43 6.90 0.37
CA ILE A 31 -10.58 7.94 0.96
C ILE A 31 -9.99 8.89 -0.10
N ILE A 32 -9.79 8.44 -1.33
CA ILE A 32 -9.27 9.29 -2.42
C ILE A 32 -10.29 10.40 -2.71
N ASN A 33 -11.57 10.05 -2.90
CA ASN A 33 -12.62 11.03 -3.15
C ASN A 33 -12.77 12.02 -1.98
N TYR A 34 -12.61 11.56 -0.74
CA TYR A 34 -12.59 12.44 0.43
C TYR A 34 -11.45 13.46 0.38
N PHE A 35 -10.25 13.05 -0.03
CA PHE A 35 -9.12 13.96 -0.17
C PHE A 35 -9.31 14.95 -1.31
N GLU A 36 -9.83 14.52 -2.45
CA GLU A 36 -10.17 15.39 -3.59
C GLU A 36 -11.22 16.43 -3.22
N TYR A 37 -12.28 15.98 -2.54
CA TYR A 37 -13.33 16.87 -2.05
C TYR A 37 -12.77 17.95 -1.12
N ASN A 38 -11.92 17.58 -0.15
CA ASN A 38 -11.34 18.55 0.78
C ASN A 38 -10.32 19.47 0.11
N LYS A 39 -9.59 19.00 -0.90
CA LYS A 39 -8.67 19.82 -1.70
C LYS A 39 -9.41 20.93 -2.44
N ASN A 40 -10.59 20.60 -2.99
CA ASN A 40 -11.41 21.54 -3.77
C ASN A 40 -12.26 22.45 -2.87
N ASN A 41 -12.58 22.02 -1.65
CA ASN A 41 -13.42 22.74 -0.69
C ASN A 41 -12.61 23.25 0.50
N LYS A 42 -11.82 24.31 0.30
CA LYS A 42 -10.95 24.92 1.34
C LYS A 42 -11.67 25.39 2.61
N LYS A 43 -13.01 25.47 2.59
CA LYS A 43 -13.84 25.88 3.75
C LYS A 43 -14.01 24.78 4.80
N LYS A 44 -13.72 23.53 4.48
CA LYS A 44 -13.83 22.40 5.42
C LYS A 44 -12.44 21.91 5.80
N GLU A 45 -12.20 21.80 7.10
CA GLU A 45 -10.96 21.26 7.62
C GLU A 45 -10.84 19.76 7.32
N ASN A 46 -9.71 19.36 6.78
CA ASN A 46 -9.41 17.96 6.56
C ASN A 46 -9.01 17.31 7.89
N ILE A 47 -9.90 16.54 8.48
CA ILE A 47 -9.72 15.88 9.78
C ILE A 47 -8.86 14.61 9.70
N PHE A 48 -8.45 14.17 8.50
CA PHE A 48 -7.60 12.98 8.36
C PHE A 48 -6.17 13.30 8.81
N ILE A 49 -5.65 12.52 9.74
CA ILE A 49 -4.31 12.65 10.28
C ILE A 49 -3.41 11.54 9.73
N GLY A 50 -2.21 11.92 9.25
CA GLY A 50 -1.23 10.98 8.73
C GLY A 50 -1.37 10.69 7.24
N GLU A 51 -1.02 9.48 6.83
CA GLU A 51 -1.03 9.03 5.44
C GLU A 51 -1.92 7.80 5.28
N CYS A 52 -2.61 7.71 4.16
CA CYS A 52 -3.48 6.59 3.85
C CYS A 52 -2.73 5.54 3.02
N PHE A 53 -2.78 4.28 3.46
CA PHE A 53 -2.24 3.17 2.68
C PHE A 53 -3.06 2.96 1.40
N VAL A 54 -2.37 2.80 0.27
CA VAL A 54 -2.95 2.47 -1.03
C VAL A 54 -2.29 1.21 -1.60
N PHE A 55 -3.03 0.48 -2.45
CA PHE A 55 -2.58 -0.81 -3.00
C PHE A 55 -1.88 -0.66 -4.36
N ASP A 56 -1.17 0.44 -4.55
CA ASP A 56 -0.36 0.69 -5.75
C ASP A 56 1.09 1.03 -5.36
N ASP A 57 1.91 1.41 -6.35
CA ASP A 57 3.34 1.68 -6.15
C ASP A 57 3.65 2.89 -5.28
N ARG A 58 2.65 3.73 -5.01
CA ARG A 58 2.80 4.87 -4.10
C ARG A 58 2.86 4.43 -2.63
N VAL A 59 2.33 3.25 -2.30
CA VAL A 59 2.23 2.66 -0.96
C VAL A 59 1.37 3.48 0.00
N SER A 60 1.60 4.78 0.09
CA SER A 60 0.79 5.72 0.89
C SER A 60 0.59 7.05 0.16
N LEU A 61 -0.52 7.70 0.51
CA LEU A 61 -0.86 9.05 0.06
C LEU A 61 -1.08 9.95 1.27
N ASN A 62 -0.58 11.16 1.18
CA ASN A 62 -0.94 12.21 2.11
C ASN A 62 -2.28 12.87 1.72
N LYS A 63 -2.77 13.78 2.56
CA LYS A 63 -4.02 14.53 2.35
C LYS A 63 -4.06 15.38 1.07
N SER A 64 -2.92 15.63 0.43
CA SER A 64 -2.81 16.35 -0.85
C SER A 64 -2.74 15.40 -2.05
N LEU A 65 -2.96 14.10 -1.86
CA LEU A 65 -2.87 13.03 -2.86
C LEU A 65 -1.46 12.82 -3.43
N LEU A 66 -0.46 13.38 -2.78
CA LEU A 66 0.95 13.14 -3.14
C LEU A 66 1.44 11.85 -2.50
N LYS A 67 2.42 11.21 -3.13
CA LYS A 67 3.09 10.02 -2.59
C LYS A 67 3.62 10.34 -1.18
N GLY A 68 3.33 9.44 -0.25
CA GLY A 68 3.74 9.55 1.14
C GLY A 68 5.18 9.09 1.39
N LYS A 69 5.53 8.97 2.68
CA LYS A 69 6.89 8.66 3.16
C LYS A 69 7.14 7.16 3.31
N TYR A 70 6.10 6.35 3.17
CA TYR A 70 6.20 4.91 3.40
C TYR A 70 6.62 4.18 2.14
N ASP A 71 7.52 3.20 2.32
CA ASP A 71 7.81 2.16 1.35
C ASP A 71 7.05 0.88 1.71
N GLN A 72 7.14 -0.16 0.89
CA GLN A 72 6.50 -1.43 1.16
C GLN A 72 7.51 -2.55 1.39
N CYS A 73 7.27 -3.35 2.41
CA CYS A 73 7.97 -4.62 2.57
C CYS A 73 7.47 -5.64 1.54
N HIS A 74 8.29 -6.01 0.57
CA HIS A 74 7.92 -7.02 -0.42
C HIS A 74 7.82 -8.45 0.15
N GLY A 75 8.19 -8.65 1.42
CA GLY A 75 7.99 -9.90 2.14
C GLY A 75 6.58 -10.06 2.71
N CYS A 76 6.07 -9.06 3.44
CA CYS A 76 4.77 -9.12 4.12
C CYS A 76 3.77 -8.06 3.66
N ARG A 77 4.17 -7.18 2.75
CA ARG A 77 3.38 -6.08 2.19
C ARG A 77 2.97 -4.96 3.17
N MET A 78 3.50 -4.98 4.38
CA MET A 78 3.29 -3.90 5.35
C MET A 78 4.06 -2.65 4.94
N PRO A 79 3.52 -1.46 5.23
CA PRO A 79 4.24 -0.20 5.03
C PRO A 79 5.47 -0.13 5.95
N LEU A 80 6.54 0.46 5.44
CA LEU A 80 7.83 0.63 6.10
C LEU A 80 8.19 2.10 6.21
N THR A 81 8.59 2.49 7.39
CA THR A 81 9.27 3.77 7.63
C THR A 81 10.75 3.68 7.25
N GLN A 82 11.41 4.82 7.08
CA GLN A 82 12.85 4.87 6.84
C GLN A 82 13.64 4.26 8.02
N ASN A 83 13.20 4.47 9.25
CA ASN A 83 13.84 3.88 10.44
C ASN A 83 13.78 2.34 10.43
N GLU A 84 12.65 1.77 10.00
CA GLU A 84 12.50 0.31 9.87
C GLU A 84 13.39 -0.26 8.74
N LYS A 85 13.66 0.50 7.68
CA LYS A 85 14.60 0.12 6.62
C LYS A 85 16.06 0.17 7.06
N ASN A 86 16.40 1.02 8.03
CA ASN A 86 17.74 1.10 8.61
C ASN A 86 18.00 0.03 9.69
N SER A 87 16.99 -0.75 10.06
CA SER A 87 17.11 -1.82 11.04
C SER A 87 17.96 -2.98 10.51
N THR A 88 18.77 -3.60 11.37
CA THR A 88 19.53 -4.83 11.08
C THR A 88 18.63 -6.01 10.70
N LEU A 89 17.36 -5.98 11.08
CA LEU A 89 16.37 -7.01 10.73
C LEU A 89 15.76 -6.81 9.34
N TYR A 90 16.05 -5.69 8.67
CA TYR A 90 15.55 -5.43 7.34
C TYR A 90 16.46 -6.04 6.27
N VAL A 91 15.87 -6.82 5.39
CA VAL A 91 16.53 -7.34 4.18
C VAL A 91 15.62 -7.02 2.98
N LYS A 92 16.14 -6.21 2.04
CA LYS A 92 15.41 -5.77 0.84
C LYS A 92 14.76 -6.97 0.13
N GLY A 93 13.49 -6.88 -0.15
CA GLY A 93 12.73 -7.91 -0.85
C GLY A 93 12.38 -9.15 -0.03
N VAL A 94 12.98 -9.36 1.15
CA VAL A 94 12.86 -10.58 1.94
C VAL A 94 12.03 -10.39 3.19
N GLN A 95 12.41 -9.48 4.06
CA GLN A 95 11.80 -9.30 5.38
C GLN A 95 11.97 -7.88 5.91
N CYS A 96 11.17 -7.54 6.91
CA CYS A 96 11.30 -6.32 7.70
C CYS A 96 11.16 -6.64 9.20
N PRO A 97 11.44 -5.69 10.12
CA PRO A 97 11.28 -5.91 11.55
C PRO A 97 9.92 -6.48 11.95
N LYS A 98 8.85 -6.06 11.27
CA LYS A 98 7.47 -6.53 11.55
C LYS A 98 7.24 -8.00 11.20
N CYS A 99 7.91 -8.51 10.17
CA CYS A 99 7.71 -9.89 9.69
C CYS A 99 8.90 -10.82 9.92
N PHE A 100 9.94 -10.35 10.57
CA PHE A 100 11.15 -11.13 10.82
C PHE A 100 10.85 -12.46 11.51
N ASN A 101 10.05 -12.45 12.57
CA ASN A 101 9.71 -13.65 13.36
C ASN A 101 8.54 -14.47 12.78
N THR A 102 7.73 -13.90 11.88
CA THR A 102 6.52 -14.57 11.37
C THR A 102 6.74 -15.30 10.06
N ARG A 103 7.81 -14.99 9.33
CA ARG A 103 8.13 -15.64 8.05
C ARG A 103 8.99 -16.88 8.26
N THR A 104 8.60 -17.98 7.61
CA THR A 104 9.36 -19.23 7.63
C THR A 104 10.67 -19.11 6.84
N ILE A 105 11.64 -19.98 7.14
CA ILE A 105 12.92 -20.05 6.42
C ILE A 105 12.69 -20.24 4.91
N ASN A 106 11.77 -21.11 4.51
CA ASN A 106 11.44 -21.35 3.11
C ASN A 106 10.83 -20.13 2.40
N GLN A 107 10.00 -19.35 3.10
CA GLN A 107 9.45 -18.10 2.56
C GLN A 107 10.54 -17.05 2.36
N LYS A 108 11.48 -16.94 3.28
CA LYS A 108 12.61 -16.02 3.19
C LYS A 108 13.54 -16.42 2.04
N ALA A 109 13.87 -17.72 1.90
CA ALA A 109 14.71 -18.25 0.83
C ALA A 109 14.10 -17.96 -0.56
N ARG A 110 12.82 -18.26 -0.76
CA ARG A 110 12.11 -17.94 -2.03
C ARG A 110 12.11 -16.44 -2.34
N SER A 111 11.91 -15.61 -1.32
CA SER A 111 11.95 -14.16 -1.49
C SER A 111 13.36 -13.66 -1.84
N ALA A 112 14.41 -14.22 -1.24
CA ALA A 112 15.79 -13.90 -1.54
C ALA A 112 16.18 -14.28 -2.98
N THR A 113 15.74 -15.46 -3.44
CA THR A 113 15.96 -15.88 -4.85
C THR A 113 15.31 -14.92 -5.83
N ARG A 114 14.04 -14.55 -5.57
CA ARG A 114 13.34 -13.54 -6.38
C ARG A 114 14.08 -12.21 -6.39
N GLN A 115 14.52 -11.72 -5.22
CA GLN A 115 15.24 -10.45 -5.14
C GLN A 115 16.54 -10.46 -5.91
N LYS A 116 17.31 -11.55 -5.84
CA LYS A 116 18.52 -11.71 -6.65
C LYS A 116 18.25 -11.59 -8.15
N GLN A 117 17.14 -12.18 -8.63
CA GLN A 117 16.76 -12.08 -10.05
C GLN A 117 16.40 -10.65 -10.44
N ILE A 118 15.70 -9.93 -9.56
CA ILE A 118 15.38 -8.51 -9.78
C ILE A 118 16.67 -7.69 -9.85
N ASP A 119 17.57 -7.85 -8.89
CA ASP A 119 18.82 -7.10 -8.83
C ASP A 119 19.72 -7.40 -10.06
N LEU A 120 19.73 -8.65 -10.55
CA LEU A 120 20.46 -9.03 -11.78
C LEU A 120 19.83 -8.38 -13.03
N ALA A 121 18.50 -8.36 -13.12
CA ALA A 121 17.80 -7.73 -14.24
C ALA A 121 18.04 -6.20 -14.25
N GLU A 122 17.97 -5.55 -13.10
CA GLU A 122 18.31 -4.13 -12.94
C GLU A 122 19.76 -3.85 -13.37
N LYS A 123 20.73 -4.67 -12.91
CA LYS A 123 22.14 -4.54 -13.28
C LYS A 123 22.37 -4.68 -14.79
N ASN A 124 21.67 -5.60 -15.43
CA ASN A 124 21.80 -5.89 -16.86
C ASN A 124 20.89 -5.03 -17.73
N LYS A 125 20.10 -4.10 -17.14
CA LYS A 125 19.12 -3.26 -17.84
C LYS A 125 18.13 -4.05 -18.67
N ILE A 126 17.77 -5.26 -18.21
CA ILE A 126 16.81 -6.16 -18.84
C ILE A 126 15.46 -6.00 -18.16
N SER A 127 14.37 -6.00 -18.96
CA SER A 127 13.01 -6.04 -18.42
C SER A 127 12.80 -7.30 -17.58
N HIS A 128 12.26 -7.12 -16.35
CA HIS A 128 12.03 -8.20 -15.42
C HIS A 128 10.54 -8.60 -15.41
N PRO A 129 10.18 -9.91 -15.31
CA PRO A 129 8.79 -10.35 -15.32
C PRO A 129 7.91 -9.73 -14.22
N PHE A 130 8.51 -9.27 -13.13
CA PHE A 130 7.82 -8.57 -12.04
C PHE A 130 7.91 -7.04 -12.15
N GLN A 131 8.51 -6.50 -13.21
CA GLN A 131 8.53 -5.09 -13.47
C GLN A 131 7.15 -4.68 -13.99
N LYS A 132 6.51 -3.74 -13.31
CA LYS A 132 5.24 -3.20 -13.80
C LYS A 132 5.48 -2.44 -15.09
N ILE A 133 4.80 -2.85 -16.14
CA ILE A 133 4.75 -2.09 -17.39
C ILE A 133 3.91 -0.85 -17.10
N THR A 134 4.55 0.30 -16.99
CA THR A 134 3.84 1.58 -16.97
C THR A 134 3.40 1.84 -18.40
N VAL A 135 2.16 1.52 -18.72
CA VAL A 135 1.56 1.96 -19.99
C VAL A 135 1.32 3.46 -19.86
N PHE A 136 2.21 4.26 -20.39
CA PHE A 136 1.94 5.67 -20.61
C PHE A 136 0.91 5.74 -21.74
N ASN A 137 -0.35 5.97 -21.41
CA ASN A 137 -1.31 6.46 -22.37
C ASN A 137 -0.89 7.89 -22.72
N SER A 138 -0.15 8.04 -23.81
CA SER A 138 0.01 9.30 -24.52
C SER A 138 -1.35 9.62 -25.17
N GLN A 139 -2.09 10.53 -24.58
CA GLN A 139 -3.09 11.37 -25.24
C GLN A 139 -2.83 12.82 -24.85
#